data_7ed9e738a7dd3a70cca581601381f1dd
#
_entry.id   7ed9e738a7dd3a70cca581601381f1dd
#
_cell.length_a   1.000
_cell.length_b   1.000
_cell.length_c   1.000
_cell.angle_alpha   90.00
_cell.angle_beta   90.00
_cell.angle_gamma   90.00
#
_symmetry.space_group_name_H-M   'P 1'
#
loop_
_entity.id
_entity.type
_entity.pdbx_description
1 polymer ?
#
loop_
_entity_poly.entity_id
_entity_poly.type
_entity_poly.pdbx_seq_one_letter_code
_entity_poly.pdbx_strand_id
1 'polypeptide(L)'
;VFGPVVATGLDPAALSIRTVYKDQERQHYSVSDLFFQPARIVSLISRDTTLHPGDVICCGTSVGVGSMKPGTTVEVTIDGIGTLRNRYEDA
;
A
#
# COMPACT_ATOMS: atom_id res chain seq x y z
N VAL A 1 6.96 -0.17 6.56
CA VAL A 1 7.17 1.27 6.74
C VAL A 1 5.85 1.99 6.58
N PHE A 2 5.57 2.92 7.48
CA PHE A 2 4.36 3.72 7.43
C PHE A 2 4.67 5.16 7.02
N GLY A 3 3.69 5.80 6.47
CA GLY A 3 3.77 7.22 6.24
C GLY A 3 3.40 7.61 4.81
N PRO A 4 3.56 8.88 4.47
CA PRO A 4 3.93 9.98 5.37
C PRO A 4 2.83 10.36 6.37
N VAL A 5 1.58 9.98 6.10
CA VAL A 5 0.42 10.34 6.94
C VAL A 5 -0.57 9.19 6.99
N VAL A 6 -1.50 9.27 7.93
CA VAL A 6 -2.70 8.44 7.96
C VAL A 6 -3.87 9.31 7.58
N ALA A 7 -4.59 8.95 6.53
CA ALA A 7 -5.75 9.70 6.06
C ALA A 7 -7.04 8.99 6.45
N THR A 8 -8.06 9.79 6.75
CA THR A 8 -9.40 9.30 7.06
C THR A 8 -10.42 9.97 6.14
N GLY A 9 -11.62 9.42 6.09
CA GLY A 9 -12.69 9.99 5.27
C GLY A 9 -12.55 9.73 3.78
N LEU A 10 -11.63 8.85 3.36
CA LEU A 10 -11.46 8.46 1.97
C LEU A 10 -12.22 7.17 1.68
N ASP A 11 -12.65 7.02 0.43
CA ASP A 11 -13.19 5.75 -0.08
C ASP A 11 -12.02 4.91 -0.60
N PRO A 12 -11.61 3.84 0.08
CA PRO A 12 -10.46 3.04 -0.35
C PRO A 12 -10.61 2.50 -1.78
N ALA A 13 -11.82 2.14 -2.20
CA ALA A 13 -12.05 1.59 -3.53
C ALA A 13 -11.81 2.60 -4.65
N ALA A 14 -11.79 3.89 -4.34
CA ALA A 14 -11.55 4.96 -5.31
C ALA A 14 -10.08 5.37 -5.42
N LEU A 15 -9.19 4.74 -4.64
CA LEU A 15 -7.77 5.10 -4.62
C LEU A 15 -6.99 4.37 -5.71
N SER A 16 -5.91 5.01 -6.16
CA SER A 16 -4.91 4.42 -7.05
C SER A 16 -3.56 4.40 -6.37
N ILE A 17 -2.81 3.34 -6.59
CA ILE A 17 -1.48 3.13 -6.01
C ILE A 17 -0.46 3.04 -7.15
N ARG A 18 0.62 3.79 -7.02
CA ARG A 18 1.73 3.77 -7.98
C ARG A 18 3.04 3.58 -7.24
N THR A 19 3.85 2.64 -7.70
CA THR A 19 5.18 2.37 -7.17
C THR A 19 6.23 2.66 -8.22
N VAL A 20 7.20 3.50 -7.89
CA VAL A 20 8.31 3.88 -8.77
C VAL A 20 9.62 3.41 -8.15
N TYR A 21 10.42 2.70 -8.95
CA TYR A 21 11.73 2.19 -8.56
C TYR A 21 12.73 2.52 -9.66
N LYS A 22 13.81 3.22 -9.32
CA LYS A 22 14.83 3.69 -10.28
C LYS A 22 14.19 4.47 -11.44
N ASP A 23 13.31 5.41 -11.14
CA ASP A 23 12.57 6.22 -12.10
C ASP A 23 11.71 5.41 -13.08
N GLN A 24 11.47 4.12 -12.77
CA GLN A 24 10.57 3.26 -13.54
C GLN A 24 9.31 2.95 -12.73
N GLU A 25 8.17 3.12 -13.35
CA GLU A 25 6.91 2.73 -12.76
C GLU A 25 6.80 1.21 -12.76
N ARG A 26 6.81 0.61 -11.56
CA ARG A 26 6.73 -0.84 -11.38
C ARG A 26 5.31 -1.32 -11.15
N GLN A 27 4.49 -0.49 -10.50
CA GLN A 27 3.10 -0.79 -10.21
C GLN A 27 2.27 0.47 -10.39
N HIS A 28 1.09 0.30 -10.99
CA HIS A 28 0.08 1.35 -11.04
C HIS A 28 -1.26 0.67 -11.15
N TYR A 29 -2.03 0.70 -10.09
CA TYR A 29 -3.31 0.02 -10.07
C TYR A 29 -4.31 0.75 -9.18
N SER A 30 -5.59 0.53 -9.47
CA SER A 30 -6.68 0.97 -8.60
C SER A 30 -6.86 -0.03 -7.46
N VAL A 31 -7.14 0.46 -6.27
CA VAL A 31 -7.49 -0.41 -5.14
C VAL A 31 -8.69 -1.30 -5.49
N SER A 32 -9.58 -0.83 -6.37
CA SER A 32 -10.71 -1.64 -6.85
C SER A 32 -10.30 -2.90 -7.61
N ASP A 33 -9.03 -2.99 -8.06
CA ASP A 33 -8.51 -4.18 -8.76
C ASP A 33 -8.01 -5.27 -7.80
N LEU A 34 -7.99 -5.01 -6.51
CA LEU A 34 -7.62 -6.03 -5.53
C LEU A 34 -8.67 -7.15 -5.51
N PHE A 35 -8.21 -8.38 -5.33
CA PHE A 35 -9.09 -9.55 -5.28
C PHE A 35 -10.13 -9.42 -4.16
N PHE A 36 -9.69 -9.03 -2.96
CA PHE A 36 -10.59 -8.68 -1.86
C PHE A 36 -10.46 -7.18 -1.58
N GLN A 37 -11.58 -6.48 -1.59
CA GLN A 37 -11.60 -5.06 -1.23
C GLN A 37 -11.33 -4.87 0.27
N PRO A 38 -10.72 -3.73 0.68
CA PRO A 38 -10.38 -3.49 2.09
C PRO A 38 -11.54 -3.71 3.06
N ALA A 39 -12.74 -3.24 2.75
CA ALA A 39 -13.91 -3.44 3.60
C ALA A 39 -14.24 -4.92 3.78
N ARG A 40 -14.09 -5.73 2.73
CA ARG A 40 -14.32 -7.18 2.80
C ARG A 40 -13.27 -7.87 3.65
N ILE A 41 -12.01 -7.46 3.54
CA ILE A 41 -10.93 -8.00 4.36
C ILE A 41 -11.18 -7.74 5.84
N VAL A 42 -11.55 -6.52 6.19
CA VAL A 42 -11.90 -6.16 7.57
C VAL A 42 -13.04 -7.03 8.07
N SER A 43 -14.08 -7.22 7.28
CA SER A 43 -15.22 -8.05 7.64
C SER A 43 -14.82 -9.50 7.89
N LEU A 44 -13.98 -10.09 7.03
CA LEU A 44 -13.53 -11.47 7.16
C LEU A 44 -12.65 -11.68 8.39
N ILE A 45 -11.69 -10.79 8.62
CA ILE A 45 -10.76 -10.91 9.75
C ILE A 45 -11.49 -10.70 11.08
N SER A 46 -12.42 -9.73 11.14
CA SER A 46 -13.13 -9.44 12.39
C SER A 46 -14.06 -10.54 12.88
N ARG A 47 -14.35 -11.53 12.04
CA ARG A 47 -15.15 -12.69 12.46
C ARG A 47 -14.42 -13.59 13.46
N ASP A 48 -13.09 -13.70 13.33
CA ASP A 48 -12.28 -14.59 14.13
C ASP A 48 -11.35 -13.86 15.11
N THR A 49 -11.18 -12.56 14.93
CA THR A 49 -10.24 -11.74 15.69
C THR A 49 -10.88 -10.40 16.03
N THR A 50 -10.74 -9.96 17.27
CA THR A 50 -11.17 -8.62 17.66
C THR A 50 -10.19 -7.60 17.15
N LEU A 51 -10.67 -6.63 16.35
CA LEU A 51 -9.87 -5.52 15.86
C LEU A 51 -9.94 -4.33 16.83
N HIS A 52 -8.80 -3.71 17.06
CA HIS A 52 -8.68 -2.55 17.93
C HIS A 52 -8.21 -1.31 17.15
N PRO A 53 -8.51 -0.09 17.63
CA PRO A 53 -7.95 1.10 17.02
C PRO A 53 -6.41 1.03 16.98
N GLY A 54 -5.83 1.37 15.84
CA GLY A 54 -4.38 1.28 15.63
C GLY A 54 -3.93 -0.03 15.00
N ASP A 55 -4.80 -1.02 14.86
CA ASP A 55 -4.46 -2.26 14.17
C ASP A 55 -4.19 -1.99 12.67
N VAL A 56 -3.26 -2.74 12.11
CA VAL A 56 -2.84 -2.62 10.72
C VAL A 56 -3.17 -3.89 9.97
N ILE A 57 -3.79 -3.75 8.81
CA ILE A 57 -4.14 -4.86 7.93
C ILE A 57 -3.40 -4.69 6.61
N CYS A 58 -2.62 -5.69 6.22
CA CYS A 58 -1.93 -5.72 4.93
C CYS A 58 -2.87 -6.32 3.89
N CYS A 59 -3.24 -5.53 2.88
CA CYS A 59 -4.24 -5.92 1.90
C CYS A 59 -3.67 -6.66 0.68
N GLY A 60 -2.35 -6.82 0.62
CA GLY A 60 -1.71 -7.45 -0.54
C GLY A 60 -1.31 -6.46 -1.62
N THR A 61 -0.94 -6.98 -2.77
CA THR A 61 -0.42 -6.18 -3.87
C THR A 61 -0.88 -6.72 -5.21
N SER A 62 -0.61 -5.95 -6.28
CA SER A 62 -0.82 -6.37 -7.66
C SER A 62 0.49 -6.90 -8.27
N VAL A 63 0.50 -7.08 -9.59
CA VAL A 63 1.70 -7.44 -10.35
C VAL A 63 2.77 -6.35 -10.27
N GLY A 64 4.00 -6.67 -10.61
CA GLY A 64 5.11 -5.71 -10.64
C GLY A 64 6.07 -5.85 -9.46
N VAL A 65 5.88 -6.87 -8.63
CA VAL A 65 6.82 -7.18 -7.55
C VAL A 65 8.15 -7.65 -8.14
N GLY A 66 9.25 -7.11 -7.63
CA GLY A 66 10.58 -7.48 -8.07
C GLY A 66 11.61 -7.19 -6.99
N SER A 67 12.86 -7.58 -7.25
CA SER A 67 13.95 -7.34 -6.32
C SER A 67 14.48 -5.91 -6.45
N MET A 68 15.05 -5.41 -5.36
CA MET A 68 15.69 -4.10 -5.29
C MET A 68 17.18 -4.26 -4.99
N LYS A 69 17.99 -3.30 -5.47
CA LYS A 69 19.41 -3.25 -5.18
C LYS A 69 19.69 -2.25 -4.05
N PRO A 70 20.71 -2.51 -3.19
CA PRO A 70 21.08 -1.54 -2.15
C PRO A 70 21.43 -0.17 -2.73
N GLY A 71 21.14 0.89 -1.98
CA GLY A 71 21.42 2.25 -2.40
C GLY A 71 20.39 2.85 -3.35
N THR A 72 19.28 2.17 -3.58
CA THR A 72 18.22 2.64 -4.47
C THR A 72 17.02 3.17 -3.68
N THR A 73 16.25 4.04 -4.31
CA THR A 73 15.05 4.64 -3.71
C THR A 73 13.80 4.07 -4.35
N VAL A 74 12.81 3.76 -3.53
CA VAL A 74 11.46 3.38 -3.98
C VAL A 74 10.45 4.39 -3.48
N GLU A 75 9.53 4.78 -4.34
CA GLU A 75 8.45 5.70 -4.01
C GLU A 75 7.10 5.01 -4.22
N VAL A 76 6.21 5.15 -3.24
CA VAL A 76 4.84 4.68 -3.32
C VAL A 76 3.92 5.89 -3.18
N THR A 77 3.11 6.13 -4.19
CA THR A 77 2.15 7.23 -4.20
C THR A 77 0.73 6.68 -4.21
N ILE A 78 -0.09 7.20 -3.31
CA ILE A 78 -1.53 6.94 -3.30
C ILE A 78 -2.24 8.28 -3.45
N ASP A 79 -3.05 8.40 -4.49
CA ASP A 79 -3.79 9.63 -4.75
C ASP A 79 -4.67 9.98 -3.55
N GLY A 80 -4.65 11.26 -3.16
CA GLY A 80 -5.40 11.74 -2.00
C GLY A 80 -4.70 11.56 -0.66
N ILE A 81 -3.60 10.83 -0.59
CA ILE A 81 -2.84 10.61 0.64
C ILE A 81 -1.44 11.23 0.55
N GLY A 82 -0.68 10.89 -0.47
CA GLY A 82 0.67 11.40 -0.64
C GLY A 82 1.65 10.36 -1.14
N THR A 83 2.94 10.70 -1.03
CA THR A 83 4.04 9.86 -1.49
C THR A 83 4.92 9.46 -0.32
N LEU A 84 5.16 8.15 -0.19
CA LEU A 84 6.13 7.59 0.74
C LEU A 84 7.39 7.24 -0.03
N ARG A 85 8.53 7.78 0.41
CA ARG A 85 9.83 7.53 -0.22
C ARG A 85 10.74 6.85 0.78
N ASN A 86 11.34 5.75 0.37
CA ASN A 86 12.28 5.01 1.19
C ASN A 86 13.49 4.59 0.37
N ARG A 87 14.66 4.61 1.02
CA ARG A 87 15.90 4.12 0.44
C ARG A 87 16.15 2.70 0.94
N TYR A 88 16.47 1.79 0.03
CA TYR A 88 16.85 0.42 0.37
C TYR A 88 18.36 0.36 0.63
N GLU A 89 18.71 -0.15 1.80
CA GLU A 89 20.11 -0.35 2.21
C GLU A 89 20.29 -1.77 2.72
N ASP A 90 21.47 -2.31 2.54
CA ASP A 90 21.85 -3.57 3.20
C ASP A 90 22.11 -3.32 4.68
N ALA A 91 21.71 -4.27 5.49
CA ALA A 91 21.95 -4.23 6.94
C ALA A 91 23.44 -4.40 7.27
#